data_ed3981ae0281df059a3d3315484cf5d6
#
_entry.id   ed3981ae0281df059a3d3315484cf5d6
#
_cell.length_a   1.000
_cell.length_b   1.000
_cell.length_c   1.000
_cell.angle_alpha   90.00
_cell.angle_beta   90.00
_cell.angle_gamma   90.00
#
_symmetry.space_group_name_H-M   'P 1'
#
loop_
_entity.id
_entity.type
_entity.pdbx_description
1 polymer ?
#
loop_
_entity_poly.entity_id
_entity_poly.type
_entity_poly.pdbx_seq_one_letter_code
_entity_poly.pdbx_strand_id
1 'polypeptide(L)'
;MYYTGIDLSLNSTGFVTISNEKDILKEEIITSNPKEEIEDRIIHIRDEISKLVTDESMYYIEGLSYMSVSATMAQLSALHYTIRIFLKEINTPFKIIPPTTLKKYVTGKGNSKKSLMIKNVYKKFGYDTDDDNLADAYGLARMCLEGV
;
A
#
# COMPACT_ATOMS: atom_id res chain seq x y z
N MET A 1 16.25 -6.75 -7.95
CA MET A 1 15.24 -5.70 -7.70
C MET A 1 13.90 -6.36 -7.38
N TYR A 2 13.29 -5.95 -6.32
CA TYR A 2 11.95 -6.39 -5.93
C TYR A 2 10.97 -5.23 -6.10
N TYR A 3 9.69 -5.52 -6.08
CA TYR A 3 8.63 -4.55 -6.33
C TYR A 3 7.60 -4.64 -5.23
N THR A 4 7.43 -3.56 -4.49
CA THR A 4 6.58 -3.54 -3.29
C THR A 4 5.44 -2.55 -3.43
N GLY A 5 4.24 -2.99 -3.11
CA GLY A 5 3.06 -2.15 -2.96
C GLY A 5 2.69 -1.99 -1.50
N ILE A 6 2.35 -0.78 -1.10
CA ILE A 6 1.89 -0.45 0.25
C ILE A 6 0.59 0.33 0.19
N ASP A 7 -0.46 -0.20 0.79
CA ASP A 7 -1.72 0.47 1.02
C ASP A 7 -1.80 0.89 2.49
N LEU A 8 -1.44 2.14 2.79
CA LEU A 8 -1.38 2.66 4.16
C LEU A 8 -2.76 2.92 4.73
N SER A 9 -3.03 2.35 5.89
CA SER A 9 -4.24 2.56 6.66
C SER A 9 -3.92 2.47 8.16
N LEU A 10 -4.63 3.24 8.98
CA LEU A 10 -4.45 3.20 10.43
C LEU A 10 -4.92 1.89 11.05
N ASN A 11 -5.92 1.26 10.46
CA ASN A 11 -6.49 0.02 10.99
C ASN A 11 -5.87 -1.23 10.36
N SER A 12 -5.54 -1.17 9.08
CA SER A 12 -5.09 -2.34 8.33
C SER A 12 -4.27 -1.91 7.11
N THR A 13 -2.96 -1.87 7.26
CA THR A 13 -2.02 -1.57 6.17
C THR A 13 -1.68 -2.84 5.42
N GLY A 14 -1.86 -2.84 4.09
CA GLY A 14 -1.43 -3.92 3.22
C GLY A 14 -0.01 -3.72 2.73
N PHE A 15 0.79 -4.77 2.75
CA PHE A 15 2.18 -4.76 2.28
C PHE A 15 2.46 -6.02 1.47
N VAL A 16 2.79 -5.86 0.18
CA VAL A 16 3.09 -6.99 -0.71
C VAL A 16 4.36 -6.72 -1.50
N THR A 17 5.30 -7.67 -1.46
CA THR A 17 6.52 -7.63 -2.29
C THR A 17 6.52 -8.80 -3.26
N ILE A 18 6.81 -8.52 -4.53
CA ILE A 18 6.93 -9.53 -5.58
C ILE A 18 8.31 -9.50 -6.24
N SER A 19 8.71 -10.64 -6.81
CA SER A 19 9.92 -10.77 -7.64
C SER A 19 9.67 -10.32 -9.08
N ASN A 20 10.73 -10.30 -9.91
CA ASN A 20 10.61 -10.12 -11.36
C ASN A 20 9.72 -11.18 -12.03
N GLU A 21 9.71 -12.38 -11.49
CA GLU A 21 8.90 -13.51 -11.97
C GLU A 21 7.47 -13.47 -11.41
N LYS A 22 7.14 -12.43 -10.62
CA LYS A 22 5.84 -12.20 -10.01
C LYS A 22 5.52 -13.12 -8.83
N ASP A 23 6.53 -13.81 -8.30
CA ASP A 23 6.37 -14.60 -7.08
C ASP A 23 6.18 -13.68 -5.87
N ILE A 24 5.28 -14.05 -4.98
CA ILE A 24 5.05 -13.30 -3.74
C ILE A 24 6.15 -13.65 -2.75
N LEU A 25 6.95 -12.66 -2.39
CA LEU A 25 8.05 -12.81 -1.44
C LEU A 25 7.65 -12.41 -0.03
N LYS A 26 6.78 -11.41 0.09
CA LYS A 26 6.23 -10.94 1.36
C LYS A 26 4.77 -10.56 1.15
N GLU A 27 3.95 -10.91 2.11
CA GLU A 27 2.52 -10.58 2.13
C GLU A 27 2.11 -10.39 3.59
N GLU A 28 1.85 -9.14 3.98
CA GLU A 28 1.57 -8.80 5.37
C GLU A 28 0.38 -7.83 5.48
N ILE A 29 -0.41 -8.01 6.52
CA ILE A 29 -1.40 -7.05 6.98
C ILE A 29 -0.90 -6.51 8.32
N ILE A 30 -0.66 -5.21 8.40
CA ILE A 30 -0.22 -4.54 9.62
C ILE A 30 -1.41 -3.85 10.25
N THR A 31 -1.76 -4.24 11.46
CA THR A 31 -2.87 -3.65 12.22
C THR A 31 -2.35 -2.78 13.36
N SER A 32 -3.18 -1.85 13.83
CA SER A 32 -2.91 -1.09 15.04
C SER A 32 -4.13 -1.04 15.94
N ASN A 33 -3.93 -0.81 17.24
CA ASN A 33 -5.01 -0.78 18.21
C ASN A 33 -5.74 0.57 18.18
N PRO A 34 -7.04 0.61 17.80
CA PRO A 34 -7.80 1.87 17.75
C PRO A 34 -7.95 2.60 19.09
N LYS A 35 -7.68 1.91 20.19
CA LYS A 35 -7.77 2.48 21.56
C LYS A 35 -6.50 3.23 21.96
N GLU A 36 -5.38 3.02 21.25
CA GLU A 36 -4.13 3.73 21.53
C GLU A 36 -4.16 5.15 20.92
N GLU A 37 -3.29 6.01 21.43
CA GLU A 37 -3.07 7.34 20.86
C GLU A 37 -2.58 7.21 19.41
N ILE A 38 -2.94 8.18 18.58
CA ILE A 38 -2.62 8.14 17.15
C ILE A 38 -1.10 8.08 16.92
N GLU A 39 -0.33 8.78 17.71
CA GLU A 39 1.13 8.79 17.62
C GLU A 39 1.71 7.39 17.84
N ASP A 40 1.22 6.68 18.85
CA ASP A 40 1.65 5.31 19.17
C ASP A 40 1.26 4.33 18.07
N ARG A 41 0.08 4.50 17.49
CA ARG A 41 -0.37 3.69 16.35
C ARG A 41 0.53 3.90 15.13
N ILE A 42 0.87 5.15 14.82
CA ILE A 42 1.73 5.49 13.68
C ILE A 42 3.15 4.94 13.88
N ILE A 43 3.69 5.08 15.10
CA ILE A 43 5.00 4.51 15.46
C ILE A 43 5.00 2.99 15.27
N HIS A 44 3.94 2.32 15.75
CA HIS A 44 3.81 0.88 15.60
C HIS A 44 3.81 0.45 14.12
N ILE A 45 3.00 1.10 13.29
CA ILE A 45 2.93 0.80 11.85
C ILE A 45 4.29 1.05 11.18
N ARG A 46 4.93 2.18 11.49
CA ARG A 46 6.28 2.49 10.99
C ARG A 46 7.29 1.41 11.37
N ASP A 47 7.28 0.97 12.62
CA ASP A 47 8.23 -0.03 13.13
C ASP A 47 8.00 -1.40 12.46
N GLU A 48 6.74 -1.79 12.24
CA GLU A 48 6.42 -3.01 11.52
C GLU A 48 6.84 -2.93 10.05
N ILE A 49 6.61 -1.81 9.38
CA ILE A 49 7.07 -1.59 7.99
C ILE A 49 8.59 -1.63 7.94
N SER A 50 9.29 -1.05 8.92
CA SER A 50 10.75 -1.01 8.95
C SER A 50 11.39 -2.40 8.96
N LYS A 51 10.70 -3.40 9.53
CA LYS A 51 11.16 -4.80 9.53
C LYS A 51 11.03 -5.47 8.16
N LEU A 52 10.16 -4.95 7.29
CA LEU A 52 9.84 -5.51 5.98
C LEU A 52 10.60 -4.86 4.83
N VAL A 53 11.01 -3.61 5.02
CA VAL A 53 11.67 -2.80 3.98
C VAL A 53 13.08 -3.31 3.70
N THR A 54 13.45 -3.34 2.42
CA THR A 54 14.80 -3.63 1.94
C THR A 54 15.24 -2.57 0.94
N ASP A 55 16.54 -2.33 0.82
CA ASP A 55 17.13 -1.44 -0.18
C ASP A 55 17.13 -2.03 -1.60
N GLU A 56 16.79 -3.31 -1.73
CA GLU A 56 16.66 -4.01 -3.01
C GLU A 56 15.29 -3.84 -3.67
N SER A 57 14.38 -3.08 -3.05
CA SER A 57 13.00 -2.94 -3.53
C SER A 57 12.67 -1.52 -3.96
N MET A 58 11.87 -1.41 -5.02
CA MET A 58 11.16 -0.19 -5.39
C MET A 58 9.77 -0.21 -4.77
N TYR A 59 9.30 0.93 -4.27
CA TYR A 59 8.04 1.02 -3.53
C TYR A 59 7.02 1.89 -4.26
N TYR A 60 5.81 1.34 -4.45
CA TYR A 60 4.63 2.12 -4.86
C TYR A 60 3.66 2.18 -3.70
N ILE A 61 3.24 3.39 -3.34
CA ILE A 61 2.36 3.66 -2.21
C ILE A 61 1.08 4.31 -2.74
N GLU A 62 -0.08 3.79 -2.35
CA GLU A 62 -1.34 4.45 -2.69
C GLU A 62 -1.41 5.82 -2.03
N GLY A 63 -1.72 6.84 -2.82
CA GLY A 63 -1.84 8.21 -2.34
C GLY A 63 -3.12 8.46 -1.56
N LEU A 64 -3.16 9.61 -0.89
CA LEU A 64 -4.33 10.06 -0.16
C LEU A 64 -5.46 10.46 -1.13
N SER A 65 -6.71 10.17 -0.73
CA SER A 65 -7.89 10.69 -1.39
C SER A 65 -8.32 11.99 -0.70
N TYR A 66 -8.27 13.11 -1.41
CA TYR A 66 -8.56 14.43 -0.85
C TYR A 66 -10.05 14.80 -0.91
N MET A 67 -10.95 13.83 -0.81
CA MET A 67 -12.38 14.07 -0.95
C MET A 67 -13.05 14.69 0.28
N SER A 68 -12.39 14.73 1.43
CA SER A 68 -12.91 15.37 2.63
C SER A 68 -11.79 15.84 3.56
N VAL A 69 -12.03 16.97 4.23
CA VAL A 69 -11.17 17.45 5.32
C VAL A 69 -11.78 16.98 6.63
N SER A 70 -11.09 16.08 7.35
CA SER A 70 -11.56 15.51 8.61
C SER A 70 -10.37 15.21 9.53
N ALA A 71 -10.66 14.97 10.82
CA ALA A 71 -9.64 14.50 11.76
C ALA A 71 -9.00 13.19 11.30
N THR A 72 -9.79 12.28 10.73
CA THR A 72 -9.30 11.02 10.16
C THR A 72 -8.33 11.26 9.01
N MET A 73 -8.62 12.23 8.13
CA MET A 73 -7.72 12.59 7.03
C MET A 73 -6.40 13.17 7.56
N ALA A 74 -6.44 14.02 8.59
CA ALA A 74 -5.23 14.56 9.21
C ALA A 74 -4.35 13.44 9.79
N GLN A 75 -4.95 12.48 10.48
CA GLN A 75 -4.26 11.33 11.05
C GLN A 75 -3.66 10.42 9.96
N LEU A 76 -4.42 10.15 8.91
CA LEU A 76 -3.94 9.35 7.78
C LEU A 76 -2.79 10.05 7.04
N SER A 77 -2.88 11.37 6.88
CA SER A 77 -1.80 12.18 6.31
C SER A 77 -0.51 12.08 7.15
N ALA A 78 -0.64 12.13 8.47
CA ALA A 78 0.50 11.97 9.38
C ALA A 78 1.18 10.60 9.20
N LEU A 79 0.39 9.52 9.09
CA LEU A 79 0.90 8.18 8.79
C LEU A 79 1.64 8.17 7.45
N HIS A 80 1.03 8.68 6.39
CA HIS A 80 1.63 8.73 5.06
C HIS A 80 2.99 9.45 5.07
N TYR A 81 3.05 10.64 5.65
CA TYR A 81 4.31 11.40 5.68
C TYR A 81 5.36 10.77 6.59
N THR A 82 4.95 10.12 7.67
CA THR A 82 5.88 9.36 8.52
C THR A 82 6.58 8.26 7.72
N ILE A 83 5.85 7.48 6.94
CA ILE A 83 6.42 6.40 6.11
C ILE A 83 7.26 6.97 4.96
N ARG A 84 6.77 8.03 4.31
CA ARG A 84 7.50 8.69 3.20
C ARG A 84 8.82 9.27 3.67
N ILE A 85 8.85 9.92 4.84
CA ILE A 85 10.07 10.46 5.45
C ILE A 85 11.02 9.32 5.81
N PHE A 86 10.51 8.26 6.44
CA PHE A 86 11.31 7.08 6.76
C PHE A 86 12.00 6.49 5.52
N LEU A 87 11.27 6.30 4.43
CA LEU A 87 11.85 5.79 3.17
C LEU A 87 12.91 6.73 2.60
N LYS A 88 12.71 8.04 2.71
CA LYS A 88 13.71 9.04 2.31
C LYS A 88 14.98 8.94 3.15
N GLU A 89 14.85 8.81 4.46
CA GLU A 89 15.98 8.72 5.39
C GLU A 89 16.88 7.51 5.10
N ILE A 90 16.29 6.40 4.69
CA ILE A 90 17.03 5.19 4.32
C ILE A 90 17.39 5.12 2.82
N ASN A 91 17.20 6.21 2.08
CA ASN A 91 17.51 6.33 0.65
C ASN A 91 16.81 5.27 -0.23
N THR A 92 15.60 4.88 0.14
CA THR A 92 14.82 3.89 -0.59
C THR A 92 13.87 4.59 -1.57
N PRO A 93 13.90 4.25 -2.88
CA PRO A 93 13.06 4.91 -3.87
C PRO A 93 11.59 4.52 -3.73
N PHE A 94 10.70 5.50 -3.84
CA PHE A 94 9.26 5.25 -3.84
C PHE A 94 8.50 6.21 -4.76
N LYS A 95 7.30 5.79 -5.16
CA LYS A 95 6.38 6.61 -5.95
C LYS A 95 4.99 6.58 -5.32
N ILE A 96 4.32 7.72 -5.31
CA ILE A 96 2.95 7.84 -4.83
C ILE A 96 2.00 7.67 -6.02
N ILE A 97 1.07 6.74 -5.91
CA ILE A 97 0.12 6.40 -6.96
C ILE A 97 -1.28 6.89 -6.55
N PRO A 98 -1.94 7.76 -7.31
CA PRO A 98 -3.31 8.16 -7.01
C PRO A 98 -4.26 6.96 -6.95
N PRO A 99 -5.22 6.91 -6.00
CA PRO A 99 -6.17 5.79 -5.90
C PRO A 99 -6.93 5.51 -7.19
N THR A 100 -7.30 6.55 -7.92
CA THR A 100 -8.00 6.42 -9.21
C THR A 100 -7.12 5.76 -10.28
N THR A 101 -5.82 6.03 -10.27
CA THR A 101 -4.86 5.41 -11.18
C THR A 101 -4.70 3.91 -10.92
N LEU A 102 -4.58 3.53 -9.65
CA LEU A 102 -4.54 2.11 -9.25
C LEU A 102 -5.82 1.38 -9.67
N LYS A 103 -6.98 1.94 -9.36
CA LYS A 103 -8.27 1.34 -9.71
C LYS A 103 -8.43 1.16 -11.22
N LYS A 104 -8.05 2.16 -12.00
CA LYS A 104 -8.08 2.09 -13.46
C LYS A 104 -7.14 1.01 -13.99
N TYR A 105 -5.95 0.90 -13.44
CA TYR A 105 -4.98 -0.12 -13.84
C TYR A 105 -5.51 -1.54 -13.59
N VAL A 106 -6.13 -1.79 -12.44
CA VAL A 106 -6.61 -3.11 -12.05
C VAL A 106 -7.95 -3.45 -12.71
N THR A 107 -8.92 -2.51 -12.71
CA THR A 107 -10.30 -2.79 -13.10
C THR A 107 -10.72 -2.16 -14.43
N GLY A 108 -9.95 -1.22 -14.95
CA GLY A 108 -10.31 -0.39 -16.10
C GLY A 108 -11.16 0.84 -15.74
N LYS A 109 -11.58 0.99 -14.47
CA LYS A 109 -12.44 2.09 -14.00
C LYS A 109 -11.87 2.75 -12.77
N GLY A 110 -11.58 4.05 -12.83
CA GLY A 110 -10.99 4.82 -11.72
C GLY A 110 -11.87 4.99 -10.49
N ASN A 111 -13.17 4.72 -10.59
CA ASN A 111 -14.14 4.80 -9.48
C ASN A 111 -14.61 3.42 -8.99
N SER A 112 -13.82 2.39 -9.19
CA SER A 112 -14.20 1.02 -8.83
C SER A 112 -14.38 0.83 -7.33
N LYS A 113 -15.32 -0.03 -6.96
CA LYS A 113 -15.55 -0.45 -5.57
C LYS A 113 -14.53 -1.49 -5.13
N LYS A 114 -14.35 -1.65 -3.82
CA LYS A 114 -13.42 -2.62 -3.21
C LYS A 114 -13.64 -4.05 -3.70
N SER A 115 -14.90 -4.50 -3.80
CA SER A 115 -15.25 -5.83 -4.29
C SER A 115 -14.80 -6.05 -5.74
N LEU A 116 -14.86 -5.00 -6.56
CA LEU A 116 -14.39 -5.07 -7.94
C LEU A 116 -12.86 -5.15 -8.02
N MET A 117 -12.15 -4.47 -7.13
CA MET A 117 -10.70 -4.58 -7.00
C MET A 117 -10.27 -6.01 -6.68
N ILE A 118 -10.84 -6.61 -5.65
CA ILE A 118 -10.58 -7.99 -5.24
C ILE A 118 -10.81 -8.97 -6.40
N LYS A 119 -11.96 -8.83 -7.06
CA LYS A 119 -12.33 -9.68 -8.20
C LYS A 119 -11.35 -9.55 -9.36
N ASN A 120 -10.93 -8.33 -9.69
CA ASN A 120 -10.07 -8.08 -10.85
C ASN A 120 -8.60 -8.39 -10.60
N VAL A 121 -8.06 -8.26 -9.39
CA VAL A 121 -6.71 -8.75 -9.10
C VAL A 121 -6.66 -10.27 -9.25
N TYR A 122 -7.72 -10.98 -8.90
CA TYR A 122 -7.83 -12.41 -9.16
C TYR A 122 -7.90 -12.73 -10.65
N LYS A 123 -8.84 -12.11 -11.36
CA LYS A 123 -9.02 -12.34 -12.80
C LYS A 123 -7.81 -11.98 -13.64
N LYS A 124 -7.21 -10.83 -13.37
CA LYS A 124 -6.13 -10.28 -14.19
C LYS A 124 -4.77 -10.89 -13.86
N PHE A 125 -4.53 -11.21 -12.59
CA PHE A 125 -3.20 -11.59 -12.10
C PHE A 125 -3.16 -12.95 -11.41
N GLY A 126 -4.29 -13.58 -11.13
CA GLY A 126 -4.35 -14.83 -10.38
C GLY A 126 -4.11 -14.68 -8.88
N TYR A 127 -4.12 -13.46 -8.37
CA TYR A 127 -3.92 -13.21 -6.94
C TYR A 127 -5.23 -13.36 -6.18
N ASP A 128 -5.32 -14.42 -5.37
CA ASP A 128 -6.53 -14.77 -4.61
C ASP A 128 -6.44 -14.23 -3.19
N THR A 129 -7.28 -13.24 -2.89
CA THR A 129 -7.41 -12.65 -1.56
C THR A 129 -8.85 -12.17 -1.36
N ASP A 130 -9.33 -12.20 -0.13
CA ASP A 130 -10.58 -11.56 0.28
C ASP A 130 -10.35 -10.24 1.02
N ASP A 131 -9.09 -9.84 1.19
CA ASP A 131 -8.69 -8.59 1.85
C ASP A 131 -8.44 -7.49 0.82
N ASP A 132 -9.16 -6.37 0.93
CA ASP A 132 -9.06 -5.25 -0.01
C ASP A 132 -7.72 -4.51 0.09
N ASN A 133 -7.11 -4.45 1.27
CA ASN A 133 -5.82 -3.80 1.45
C ASN A 133 -4.69 -4.62 0.79
N LEU A 134 -4.75 -5.93 0.87
CA LEU A 134 -3.83 -6.81 0.15
C LEU A 134 -4.05 -6.75 -1.36
N ALA A 135 -5.30 -6.68 -1.82
CA ALA A 135 -5.60 -6.52 -3.24
C ALA A 135 -4.99 -5.23 -3.80
N ASP A 136 -5.14 -4.12 -3.09
CA ASP A 136 -4.58 -2.82 -3.48
C ASP A 136 -3.04 -2.86 -3.43
N ALA A 137 -2.45 -3.40 -2.38
CA ALA A 137 -0.99 -3.53 -2.25
C ALA A 137 -0.40 -4.42 -3.37
N TYR A 138 -1.05 -5.52 -3.70
CA TYR A 138 -0.62 -6.37 -4.82
C TYR A 138 -0.72 -5.64 -6.15
N GLY A 139 -1.82 -4.94 -6.40
CA GLY A 139 -1.99 -4.11 -7.61
C GLY A 139 -0.87 -3.08 -7.76
N LEU A 140 -0.51 -2.41 -6.66
CA LEU A 140 0.61 -1.46 -6.63
C LEU A 140 1.95 -2.14 -6.94
N ALA A 141 2.21 -3.31 -6.37
CA ALA A 141 3.43 -4.07 -6.65
C ALA A 141 3.52 -4.46 -8.14
N ARG A 142 2.38 -4.83 -8.76
CA ARG A 142 2.33 -5.12 -10.20
C ARG A 142 2.56 -3.87 -11.05
N MET A 143 1.98 -2.73 -10.69
CA MET A 143 2.26 -1.44 -11.33
C MET A 143 3.74 -1.10 -11.25
N CYS A 144 4.34 -1.31 -10.09
CA CYS A 144 5.75 -1.06 -9.84
C CYS A 144 6.64 -1.92 -10.75
N LEU A 145 6.37 -3.21 -10.84
CA LEU A 145 7.07 -4.14 -11.73
C LEU A 145 6.97 -3.73 -13.20
N GLU A 146 5.79 -3.29 -13.63
CA GLU A 146 5.55 -2.88 -15.03
C GLU A 146 6.06 -1.46 -15.33
N GLY A 147 6.45 -0.68 -14.31
CA GLY A 147 6.94 0.69 -14.46
C GLY A 147 5.89 1.71 -14.88
N VAL A 148 4.64 1.43 -14.59
CA VAL A 148 3.51 2.30 -14.96
C VAL A 148 3.06 3.22 -13.84
#